data_3c2c6905e0c7d0f8f3a3b2cdd04efe02
#
_entry.id   3c2c6905e0c7d0f8f3a3b2cdd04efe02
#
_cell.length_a   1.000
_cell.length_b   1.000
_cell.length_c   1.000
_cell.angle_alpha   90.00
_cell.angle_beta   90.00
_cell.angle_gamma   90.00
#
_symmetry.space_group_name_H-M   'P 1'
#
loop_
_entity.id
_entity.type
_entity.pdbx_description
1 polymer ?
#
loop_
_entity_poly.entity_id
_entity_poly.type
_entity_poly.pdbx_seq_one_letter_code
_entity_poly.pdbx_strand_id
1 'polypeptide(L)'
;MKKKIYAALAFALYATTFHAQQIYELSAPAKEKTIYTGHLKMGGSNPSGGNISVNSYYMSIDGKPVIPVMGEFHFTRYPRAQWEQEIVKMKAGGVNVLPTYIFWGLHEEEEGKFCWSGNKDLRHFIELCKKHDMPVIVRIGPFCHGEIRNGSIPDWLFARPVDVRSNQPLYLSYVKRLYGEIGRQLQGLYYKDGGPIIGCQLENEMQHSASPWGVNYPGEPLDFTVASYDIDYAMIGVSVMDKKVTTAELGEEHMRTLKRMAQEEGIITPFYTATGWGNAAVIDNEAIPVTSAYTYPFWEEPRMSPFCMFKDIHRVPDYAPVRYDAERFPSFCAEMGAGIQMIYRRRPIVTARAAQALMIRTLGSGSNGIGYYMYHGGSTPLRQDK
;
A
#
# COMPACT_ATOMS: atom_id res chain seq x y z
N MET A 1 -20.64 -15.63 69.21
CA MET A 1 -19.48 -14.88 68.74
C MET A 1 -18.91 -15.48 67.40
N LYS A 2 -18.70 -16.79 67.29
CA LYS A 2 -18.08 -17.38 66.07
C LYS A 2 -18.84 -17.10 64.74
N LYS A 3 -20.17 -17.09 64.71
CA LYS A 3 -20.95 -16.81 63.48
C LYS A 3 -20.80 -15.38 62.96
N LYS A 4 -20.57 -14.38 63.83
CA LYS A 4 -20.38 -12.98 63.45
C LYS A 4 -18.99 -12.74 62.85
N ILE A 5 -17.98 -13.52 63.27
CA ILE A 5 -16.62 -13.44 62.75
C ILE A 5 -16.55 -14.01 61.31
N TYR A 6 -17.30 -15.10 61.04
CA TYR A 6 -17.33 -15.64 59.66
C TYR A 6 -18.07 -14.74 58.66
N ALA A 7 -19.10 -14.04 59.11
CA ALA A 7 -19.80 -13.06 58.27
C ALA A 7 -18.92 -11.82 57.97
N ALA A 8 -18.14 -11.36 58.93
CA ALA A 8 -17.20 -10.24 58.71
C ALA A 8 -16.01 -10.65 57.82
N LEU A 9 -15.50 -11.87 57.98
CA LEU A 9 -14.46 -12.41 57.05
C LEU A 9 -15.00 -12.63 55.65
N ALA A 10 -16.21 -13.12 55.45
CA ALA A 10 -16.84 -13.26 54.15
C ALA A 10 -17.08 -11.91 53.48
N PHE A 11 -17.46 -10.88 54.23
CA PHE A 11 -17.63 -9.53 53.71
C PHE A 11 -16.28 -8.87 53.37
N ALA A 12 -15.23 -9.10 54.13
CA ALA A 12 -13.89 -8.63 53.84
C ALA A 12 -13.29 -9.32 52.60
N LEU A 13 -13.52 -10.63 52.43
CA LEU A 13 -13.12 -11.34 51.19
C LEU A 13 -13.90 -10.93 49.96
N TYR A 14 -15.19 -10.54 50.11
CA TYR A 14 -15.97 -10.02 48.98
C TYR A 14 -15.57 -8.57 48.63
N ALA A 15 -15.15 -7.78 49.60
CA ALA A 15 -14.69 -6.40 49.38
C ALA A 15 -13.32 -6.36 48.63
N THR A 16 -12.52 -7.40 48.73
CA THR A 16 -11.22 -7.47 48.02
C THR A 16 -11.34 -7.89 46.55
N THR A 17 -12.54 -8.31 46.09
CA THR A 17 -12.76 -8.68 44.67
C THR A 17 -13.38 -7.55 43.85
N PHE A 18 -13.74 -6.43 44.44
CA PHE A 18 -14.03 -5.23 43.69
C PHE A 18 -12.71 -4.66 43.18
N HIS A 19 -12.32 -5.08 42.00
CA HIS A 19 -11.32 -4.34 41.23
C HIS A 19 -11.95 -2.96 40.99
N ALA A 20 -11.50 -1.96 41.70
CA ALA A 20 -11.86 -0.60 41.40
C ALA A 20 -11.52 -0.37 39.95
N GLN A 21 -12.49 -0.05 39.12
CA GLN A 21 -12.26 0.30 37.73
C GLN A 21 -11.29 1.47 37.76
N GLN A 22 -10.10 1.24 37.19
CA GLN A 22 -9.10 2.29 37.13
C GLN A 22 -9.57 3.31 36.09
N ILE A 23 -9.96 4.48 36.58
CA ILE A 23 -10.38 5.59 35.74
C ILE A 23 -9.10 6.31 35.28
N TYR A 24 -8.90 6.37 34.00
CA TYR A 24 -7.83 7.17 33.37
C TYR A 24 -8.49 8.46 32.88
N GLU A 25 -8.09 9.57 33.40
CA GLU A 25 -8.43 10.87 32.84
C GLU A 25 -7.45 11.18 31.71
N LEU A 26 -7.94 11.23 30.48
CA LEU A 26 -7.17 11.62 29.31
C LEU A 26 -7.58 13.03 28.91
N SER A 27 -6.61 13.94 28.94
CA SER A 27 -6.76 15.25 28.35
C SER A 27 -6.18 15.21 26.93
N ALA A 28 -7.04 15.37 25.94
CA ALA A 28 -6.64 15.49 24.53
C ALA A 28 -7.06 16.87 24.03
N PRO A 29 -6.29 17.93 24.35
CA PRO A 29 -6.61 19.27 23.86
C PRO A 29 -6.56 19.24 22.33
N ALA A 30 -7.64 19.67 21.69
CA ALA A 30 -7.70 19.83 20.27
C ALA A 30 -6.63 20.85 19.86
N LYS A 31 -5.62 20.40 19.13
CA LYS A 31 -4.68 21.28 18.47
C LYS A 31 -5.25 21.59 17.10
N GLU A 32 -5.59 22.84 16.88
CA GLU A 32 -6.00 23.28 15.55
C GLU A 32 -4.88 22.95 14.55
N LYS A 33 -5.26 22.23 13.50
CA LYS A 33 -4.36 21.88 12.39
C LYS A 33 -4.76 22.72 11.18
N THR A 34 -3.79 23.37 10.56
CA THR A 34 -4.00 24.04 9.30
C THR A 34 -4.28 23.02 8.21
N ILE A 35 -5.42 23.14 7.54
CA ILE A 35 -5.80 22.30 6.41
C ILE A 35 -5.55 23.09 5.13
N TYR A 36 -4.56 22.65 4.36
CA TYR A 36 -4.26 23.23 3.05
C TYR A 36 -5.14 22.56 1.98
N THR A 37 -5.85 23.37 1.20
CA THR A 37 -6.74 22.92 0.13
C THR A 37 -6.30 23.46 -1.21
N GLY A 38 -6.58 22.73 -2.30
CA GLY A 38 -6.33 23.18 -3.68
C GLY A 38 -4.86 23.21 -4.10
N HIS A 39 -3.93 22.83 -3.25
CA HIS A 39 -2.51 22.77 -3.59
C HIS A 39 -2.12 21.43 -4.25
N LEU A 40 -2.84 20.36 -3.93
CA LEU A 40 -2.66 19.08 -4.59
C LEU A 40 -3.32 19.11 -5.95
N LYS A 41 -2.56 18.87 -7.01
CA LYS A 41 -3.05 18.86 -8.39
C LYS A 41 -3.72 17.51 -8.71
N MET A 42 -4.69 17.14 -7.88
CA MET A 42 -5.40 15.88 -7.94
C MET A 42 -6.86 16.10 -7.59
N GLY A 43 -7.69 15.17 -8.04
CA GLY A 43 -9.13 15.22 -7.89
C GLY A 43 -9.83 14.96 -9.22
N GLY A 44 -11.13 14.79 -9.19
CA GLY A 44 -11.88 14.55 -10.40
C GLY A 44 -13.37 14.38 -10.15
N SER A 45 -14.13 14.56 -11.22
CA SER A 45 -15.58 14.40 -11.22
C SER A 45 -16.00 13.22 -12.08
N ASN A 46 -17.20 12.71 -11.83
CA ASN A 46 -17.83 11.68 -12.63
C ASN A 46 -19.01 12.28 -13.45
N PRO A 47 -19.55 11.55 -14.42
CA PRO A 47 -20.67 12.03 -15.24
C PRO A 47 -21.95 12.33 -14.47
N SER A 48 -22.13 11.78 -13.27
CA SER A 48 -23.29 12.01 -12.41
C SER A 48 -23.13 13.26 -11.52
N GLY A 49 -22.04 14.02 -11.67
CA GLY A 49 -21.75 15.21 -10.89
C GLY A 49 -21.05 14.95 -9.56
N GLY A 50 -20.78 13.69 -9.21
CA GLY A 50 -19.98 13.35 -8.02
C GLY A 50 -18.54 13.84 -8.18
N ASN A 51 -17.92 14.26 -7.08
CA ASN A 51 -16.56 14.80 -7.05
C ASN A 51 -15.72 14.13 -5.96
N ILE A 52 -14.49 13.81 -6.29
CA ILE A 52 -13.48 13.35 -5.33
C ILE A 52 -12.36 14.38 -5.28
N SER A 53 -11.94 14.73 -4.08
CA SER A 53 -10.79 15.61 -3.84
C SER A 53 -9.99 15.14 -2.64
N VAL A 54 -8.77 15.65 -2.53
CA VAL A 54 -7.88 15.41 -1.40
C VAL A 54 -7.24 16.72 -0.98
N ASN A 55 -7.12 16.93 0.32
CA ASN A 55 -6.40 18.05 0.89
C ASN A 55 -5.23 17.56 1.74
N SER A 56 -4.56 18.43 2.48
CA SER A 56 -3.43 18.04 3.32
C SER A 56 -3.80 17.13 4.50
N TYR A 57 -5.06 16.80 4.69
CA TYR A 57 -5.51 16.08 5.88
C TYR A 57 -6.40 14.87 5.58
N TYR A 58 -7.31 14.98 4.62
CA TYR A 58 -8.27 13.91 4.30
C TYR A 58 -8.66 13.90 2.82
N MET A 59 -9.25 12.79 2.42
CA MET A 59 -9.99 12.65 1.17
C MET A 59 -11.44 13.11 1.37
N SER A 60 -12.04 13.69 0.36
CA SER A 60 -13.45 14.07 0.34
C SER A 60 -14.16 13.43 -0.84
N ILE A 61 -15.40 13.01 -0.61
CA ILE A 61 -16.36 12.63 -1.65
C ILE A 61 -17.54 13.59 -1.53
N ASP A 62 -17.84 14.33 -2.60
CA ASP A 62 -18.90 15.33 -2.64
C ASP A 62 -18.80 16.36 -1.50
N GLY A 63 -17.58 16.81 -1.24
CA GLY A 63 -17.27 17.77 -0.18
C GLY A 63 -17.32 17.22 1.24
N LYS A 64 -17.65 15.95 1.44
CA LYS A 64 -17.69 15.33 2.76
C LYS A 64 -16.39 14.58 3.05
N PRO A 65 -15.74 14.81 4.19
CA PRO A 65 -14.56 14.05 4.59
C PRO A 65 -14.85 12.54 4.69
N VAL A 66 -13.94 11.74 4.19
CA VAL A 66 -14.03 10.27 4.21
C VAL A 66 -12.71 9.72 4.73
N ILE A 67 -12.78 8.73 5.61
CA ILE A 67 -11.63 7.92 5.98
C ILE A 67 -11.61 6.69 5.07
N PRO A 68 -10.63 6.56 4.16
CA PRO A 68 -10.46 5.33 3.40
C PRO A 68 -10.12 4.17 4.34
N VAL A 69 -11.01 3.18 4.37
CA VAL A 69 -10.76 1.88 4.98
C VAL A 69 -10.52 0.92 3.83
N MET A 70 -9.27 0.75 3.52
CA MET A 70 -8.84 -0.02 2.36
C MET A 70 -8.65 -1.50 2.72
N GLY A 71 -9.05 -2.38 1.84
CA GLY A 71 -8.79 -3.82 1.94
C GLY A 71 -8.15 -4.32 0.65
N GLU A 72 -6.88 -4.66 0.71
CA GLU A 72 -6.16 -5.15 -0.47
C GLU A 72 -6.64 -6.54 -0.87
N PHE A 73 -7.04 -6.71 -2.15
CA PHE A 73 -7.48 -7.96 -2.72
C PHE A 73 -6.68 -8.30 -3.98
N HIS A 74 -5.80 -9.28 -3.89
CA HIS A 74 -5.03 -9.77 -5.03
C HIS A 74 -5.86 -10.74 -5.87
N PHE A 75 -6.68 -10.23 -6.78
CA PHE A 75 -7.65 -11.01 -7.56
C PHE A 75 -7.02 -12.20 -8.29
N THR A 76 -5.82 -12.05 -8.83
CA THR A 76 -5.11 -13.13 -9.55
C THR A 76 -4.74 -14.32 -8.66
N ARG A 77 -4.73 -14.15 -7.33
CA ARG A 77 -4.39 -15.18 -6.33
C ARG A 77 -5.61 -15.88 -5.74
N TYR A 78 -6.81 -15.50 -6.18
CA TYR A 78 -8.06 -15.99 -5.61
C TYR A 78 -8.98 -16.53 -6.71
N PRO A 79 -9.77 -17.59 -6.46
CA PRO A 79 -10.64 -18.17 -7.49
C PRO A 79 -11.66 -17.16 -8.02
N ARG A 80 -11.73 -16.98 -9.34
CA ARG A 80 -12.65 -16.06 -10.01
C ARG A 80 -14.10 -16.23 -9.57
N ALA A 81 -14.55 -17.47 -9.41
CA ALA A 81 -15.92 -17.78 -9.02
C ALA A 81 -16.32 -17.23 -7.64
N GLN A 82 -15.36 -16.83 -6.81
CA GLN A 82 -15.61 -16.36 -5.45
C GLN A 82 -15.39 -14.83 -5.31
N TRP A 83 -14.90 -14.14 -6.34
CA TRP A 83 -14.57 -12.70 -6.25
C TRP A 83 -15.75 -11.86 -5.78
N GLU A 84 -16.92 -12.06 -6.38
CA GLU A 84 -18.11 -11.29 -6.04
C GLU A 84 -18.52 -11.45 -4.58
N GLN A 85 -18.53 -12.69 -4.10
CA GLN A 85 -18.88 -13.00 -2.71
C GLN A 85 -17.91 -12.32 -1.73
N GLU A 86 -16.62 -12.33 -2.04
CA GLU A 86 -15.61 -11.73 -1.16
C GLU A 86 -15.68 -10.20 -1.19
N ILE A 87 -15.94 -9.57 -2.33
CA ILE A 87 -16.18 -8.11 -2.41
C ILE A 87 -17.37 -7.72 -1.52
N VAL A 88 -18.46 -8.49 -1.56
CA VAL A 88 -19.63 -8.24 -0.70
C VAL A 88 -19.30 -8.37 0.78
N LYS A 89 -18.54 -9.40 1.16
CA LYS A 89 -18.08 -9.59 2.54
C LYS A 89 -17.16 -8.46 3.00
N MET A 90 -16.23 -8.02 2.17
CA MET A 90 -15.34 -6.90 2.45
C MET A 90 -16.14 -5.63 2.74
N LYS A 91 -17.10 -5.32 1.88
CA LYS A 91 -18.01 -4.16 2.06
C LYS A 91 -18.81 -4.27 3.35
N ALA A 92 -19.39 -5.43 3.64
CA ALA A 92 -20.11 -5.68 4.88
C ALA A 92 -19.22 -5.57 6.13
N GLY A 93 -17.92 -5.87 6.00
CA GLY A 93 -16.90 -5.71 7.03
C GLY A 93 -16.38 -4.28 7.22
N GLY A 94 -16.91 -3.32 6.46
CA GLY A 94 -16.55 -1.90 6.59
C GLY A 94 -15.46 -1.41 5.64
N VAL A 95 -14.95 -2.26 4.73
CA VAL A 95 -14.05 -1.82 3.66
C VAL A 95 -14.82 -0.93 2.69
N ASN A 96 -14.30 0.26 2.43
CA ASN A 96 -14.93 1.24 1.54
C ASN A 96 -14.07 1.64 0.34
N VAL A 97 -12.84 1.10 0.24
CA VAL A 97 -11.96 1.19 -0.92
C VAL A 97 -11.23 -0.14 -1.08
N LEU A 98 -11.11 -0.64 -2.31
CA LEU A 98 -10.45 -1.89 -2.62
C LEU A 98 -9.21 -1.64 -3.48
N PRO A 99 -7.99 -1.66 -2.91
CA PRO A 99 -6.77 -1.71 -3.70
C PRO A 99 -6.54 -3.11 -4.29
N THR A 100 -5.94 -3.15 -5.49
CA THR A 100 -5.51 -4.41 -6.10
C THR A 100 -4.28 -4.23 -6.97
N TYR A 101 -3.33 -5.16 -6.87
CA TYR A 101 -2.18 -5.23 -7.76
C TYR A 101 -2.53 -5.84 -9.12
N ILE A 102 -1.89 -5.29 -10.15
CA ILE A 102 -1.83 -5.86 -11.49
C ILE A 102 -0.40 -6.40 -11.66
N PHE A 103 -0.22 -7.68 -11.42
CA PHE A 103 1.08 -8.34 -11.43
C PHE A 103 1.57 -8.58 -12.85
N TRP A 104 2.50 -7.76 -13.33
CA TRP A 104 3.04 -7.85 -14.68
C TRP A 104 3.46 -9.27 -15.07
N GLY A 105 4.30 -9.91 -14.22
CA GLY A 105 4.80 -11.25 -14.46
C GLY A 105 3.74 -12.35 -14.53
N LEU A 106 2.53 -12.13 -13.99
CA LEU A 106 1.41 -13.06 -14.14
C LEU A 106 0.61 -12.81 -15.41
N HIS A 107 0.56 -11.57 -15.88
CA HIS A 107 -0.19 -11.21 -17.09
C HIS A 107 0.63 -11.39 -18.36
N GLU A 108 1.95 -11.28 -18.30
CA GLU A 108 2.88 -11.45 -19.44
C GLU A 108 3.99 -12.45 -19.06
N GLU A 109 3.62 -13.73 -18.90
CA GLU A 109 4.58 -14.80 -18.58
C GLU A 109 5.59 -15.05 -19.71
N GLU A 110 5.18 -14.82 -20.95
CA GLU A 110 6.01 -14.82 -22.15
C GLU A 110 5.97 -13.44 -22.80
N GLU A 111 7.11 -12.97 -23.27
CA GLU A 111 7.22 -11.65 -23.88
C GLU A 111 6.21 -11.45 -25.02
N GLY A 112 5.42 -10.39 -24.92
CA GLY A 112 4.40 -10.00 -25.90
C GLY A 112 3.10 -10.79 -25.83
N LYS A 113 2.98 -11.77 -24.93
CA LYS A 113 1.77 -12.58 -24.77
C LYS A 113 1.06 -12.25 -23.47
N PHE A 114 0.12 -11.34 -23.54
CA PHE A 114 -0.70 -10.97 -22.37
C PHE A 114 -1.89 -11.91 -22.20
N CYS A 115 -2.21 -12.22 -20.94
CA CYS A 115 -3.38 -13.01 -20.56
C CYS A 115 -4.30 -12.19 -19.63
N TRP A 116 -5.54 -11.98 -20.08
CA TRP A 116 -6.59 -11.25 -19.35
C TRP A 116 -7.85 -12.11 -19.21
N SER A 117 -7.70 -13.40 -18.91
CA SER A 117 -8.81 -14.34 -18.78
C SER A 117 -8.71 -15.21 -17.51
N GLY A 118 -9.77 -15.90 -17.16
CA GLY A 118 -9.81 -16.73 -15.95
C GLY A 118 -9.57 -15.90 -14.69
N ASN A 119 -8.67 -16.35 -13.83
CA ASN A 119 -8.26 -15.60 -12.63
C ASN A 119 -7.43 -14.35 -12.94
N LYS A 120 -7.11 -14.07 -14.21
CA LYS A 120 -6.38 -12.89 -14.67
C LYS A 120 -7.31 -11.87 -15.34
N ASP A 121 -8.63 -12.05 -15.28
CA ASP A 121 -9.63 -11.17 -15.91
C ASP A 121 -9.85 -9.90 -15.08
N LEU A 122 -8.93 -8.95 -15.27
CA LEU A 122 -8.92 -7.65 -14.58
C LEU A 122 -10.22 -6.90 -14.81
N ARG A 123 -10.68 -6.83 -16.08
CA ARG A 123 -11.87 -6.07 -16.42
C ARG A 123 -13.09 -6.56 -15.65
N HIS A 124 -13.32 -7.87 -15.67
CA HIS A 124 -14.44 -8.46 -14.93
C HIS A 124 -14.35 -8.23 -13.43
N PHE A 125 -13.14 -8.32 -12.84
CA PHE A 125 -12.96 -8.02 -11.42
C PHE A 125 -13.37 -6.59 -11.07
N ILE A 126 -12.96 -5.60 -11.88
CA ILE A 126 -13.33 -4.19 -11.67
C ILE A 126 -14.83 -3.95 -11.92
N GLU A 127 -15.43 -4.66 -12.89
CA GLU A 127 -16.88 -4.60 -13.13
C GLU A 127 -17.69 -5.15 -11.94
N LEU A 128 -17.20 -6.18 -11.25
CA LEU A 128 -17.81 -6.64 -10.00
C LEU A 128 -17.70 -5.59 -8.89
N CYS A 129 -16.55 -4.92 -8.77
CA CYS A 129 -16.42 -3.79 -7.84
C CYS A 129 -17.43 -2.68 -8.16
N LYS A 130 -17.60 -2.33 -9.45
CA LYS A 130 -18.62 -1.36 -9.89
C LYS A 130 -20.04 -1.80 -9.51
N LYS A 131 -20.38 -3.06 -9.76
CA LYS A 131 -21.68 -3.62 -9.42
C LYS A 131 -22.06 -3.48 -7.95
N HIS A 132 -21.05 -3.50 -7.08
CA HIS A 132 -21.25 -3.43 -5.63
C HIS A 132 -20.85 -2.06 -5.05
N ASP A 133 -20.73 -1.00 -5.87
CA ASP A 133 -20.32 0.34 -5.44
C ASP A 133 -19.08 0.31 -4.54
N MET A 134 -18.06 -0.43 -4.96
CA MET A 134 -16.77 -0.54 -4.28
C MET A 134 -15.73 0.28 -5.04
N PRO A 135 -15.33 1.46 -4.55
CA PRO A 135 -14.23 2.23 -5.13
C PRO A 135 -12.93 1.42 -5.18
N VAL A 136 -12.15 1.61 -6.23
CA VAL A 136 -10.94 0.84 -6.49
C VAL A 136 -9.73 1.74 -6.65
N ILE A 137 -8.60 1.31 -6.08
CA ILE A 137 -7.27 1.81 -6.42
C ILE A 137 -6.52 0.71 -7.16
N VAL A 138 -6.16 0.97 -8.42
CA VAL A 138 -5.35 0.03 -9.19
C VAL A 138 -3.87 0.27 -8.94
N ARG A 139 -3.13 -0.77 -8.58
CA ARG A 139 -1.69 -0.71 -8.34
C ARG A 139 -1.00 -1.33 -9.57
N ILE A 140 -0.55 -0.46 -10.49
CA ILE A 140 -0.17 -0.85 -11.86
C ILE A 140 1.30 -1.25 -12.02
N GLY A 141 2.07 -1.22 -10.94
CA GLY A 141 3.50 -1.47 -11.03
C GLY A 141 4.25 -0.38 -11.81
N PRO A 142 5.31 -0.69 -12.55
CA PRO A 142 5.73 -2.03 -13.03
C PRO A 142 6.26 -2.99 -11.97
N PHE A 143 6.88 -2.49 -10.91
CA PHE A 143 7.32 -3.27 -9.76
C PHE A 143 6.30 -3.20 -8.62
N CYS A 144 6.04 -4.32 -7.96
CA CYS A 144 4.96 -4.44 -6.99
C CYS A 144 5.41 -4.87 -5.59
N HIS A 145 6.62 -5.39 -5.37
CA HIS A 145 6.91 -6.31 -4.26
C HIS A 145 5.89 -7.46 -4.22
N GLY A 146 4.72 -7.23 -3.66
CA GLY A 146 3.54 -8.07 -3.70
C GLY A 146 3.74 -9.49 -3.20
N GLU A 147 4.84 -9.76 -2.47
CA GLU A 147 5.30 -11.08 -2.03
C GLU A 147 5.25 -12.09 -3.20
N ILE A 148 5.72 -11.65 -4.35
CA ILE A 148 5.80 -12.45 -5.57
C ILE A 148 7.23 -12.40 -6.13
N ARG A 149 7.59 -13.44 -6.88
CA ARG A 149 8.90 -13.53 -7.54
C ARG A 149 9.20 -12.26 -8.34
N ASN A 150 10.42 -11.77 -8.19
CA ASN A 150 10.95 -10.58 -8.87
C ASN A 150 10.10 -9.31 -8.68
N GLY A 151 9.31 -9.21 -7.60
CA GLY A 151 8.37 -8.12 -7.43
C GLY A 151 7.38 -7.97 -8.58
N SER A 152 7.09 -9.09 -9.25
CA SER A 152 6.26 -9.18 -10.46
C SER A 152 6.91 -8.69 -11.76
N ILE A 153 8.18 -8.31 -11.78
CA ILE A 153 8.91 -8.13 -13.05
C ILE A 153 8.97 -9.49 -13.76
N PRO A 154 8.60 -9.59 -15.05
CA PRO A 154 8.60 -10.86 -15.77
C PRO A 154 10.00 -11.47 -15.89
N ASP A 155 10.10 -12.80 -15.76
CA ASP A 155 11.38 -13.51 -15.85
C ASP A 155 12.13 -13.26 -17.17
N TRP A 156 11.39 -13.16 -18.30
CA TRP A 156 11.98 -12.92 -19.61
C TRP A 156 12.67 -11.56 -19.71
N LEU A 157 12.26 -10.57 -18.89
CA LEU A 157 12.85 -9.23 -18.92
C LEU A 157 14.31 -9.24 -18.42
N PHE A 158 14.66 -10.14 -17.50
CA PHE A 158 16.03 -10.31 -17.02
C PHE A 158 16.99 -10.90 -18.07
N ALA A 159 16.45 -11.44 -19.16
CA ALA A 159 17.24 -11.84 -20.31
C ALA A 159 17.45 -10.69 -21.33
N ARG A 160 17.00 -9.48 -21.00
CA ARG A 160 17.17 -8.28 -21.83
C ARG A 160 18.22 -7.35 -21.22
N PRO A 161 18.93 -6.54 -22.05
CA PRO A 161 19.93 -5.59 -21.56
C PRO A 161 19.25 -4.33 -21.01
N VAL A 162 18.51 -4.47 -19.92
CA VAL A 162 17.73 -3.40 -19.29
C VAL A 162 18.07 -3.25 -17.82
N ASP A 163 18.11 -2.02 -17.36
CA ASP A 163 18.09 -1.68 -15.94
C ASP A 163 16.64 -1.49 -15.53
N VAL A 164 16.12 -2.43 -14.75
CA VAL A 164 14.73 -2.35 -14.23
C VAL A 164 14.57 -1.20 -13.24
N ARG A 165 13.33 -0.70 -13.08
CA ARG A 165 13.01 0.40 -12.18
C ARG A 165 13.86 1.66 -12.45
N SER A 166 14.09 1.96 -13.72
CA SER A 166 14.93 3.08 -14.17
C SER A 166 14.30 3.82 -15.36
N ASN A 167 14.91 4.94 -15.77
CA ASN A 167 14.51 5.67 -16.97
C ASN A 167 15.23 5.21 -18.24
N GLN A 168 15.81 4.01 -18.24
CA GLN A 168 16.42 3.44 -19.44
C GLN A 168 15.37 3.29 -20.56
N PRO A 169 15.61 3.81 -21.77
CA PRO A 169 14.59 3.86 -22.83
C PRO A 169 14.02 2.50 -23.21
N LEU A 170 14.83 1.46 -23.23
CA LEU A 170 14.37 0.11 -23.57
C LEU A 170 13.46 -0.43 -22.45
N TYR A 171 13.81 -0.26 -21.19
CA TYR A 171 12.94 -0.63 -20.07
C TYR A 171 11.61 0.12 -20.14
N LEU A 172 11.64 1.44 -20.34
CA LEU A 172 10.42 2.24 -20.45
C LEU A 172 9.55 1.83 -21.65
N SER A 173 10.13 1.34 -22.74
CA SER A 173 9.34 0.82 -23.87
C SER A 173 8.50 -0.40 -23.49
N TYR A 174 9.03 -1.28 -22.65
CA TYR A 174 8.30 -2.43 -22.10
C TYR A 174 7.21 -1.99 -21.11
N VAL A 175 7.54 -1.03 -20.24
CA VAL A 175 6.55 -0.46 -19.31
C VAL A 175 5.40 0.22 -20.06
N LYS A 176 5.69 0.95 -21.14
CA LYS A 176 4.67 1.56 -21.98
C LYS A 176 3.72 0.52 -22.57
N ARG A 177 4.26 -0.60 -23.06
CA ARG A 177 3.44 -1.72 -23.54
C ARG A 177 2.55 -2.29 -22.43
N LEU A 178 3.07 -2.50 -21.22
CA LEU A 178 2.28 -2.93 -20.07
C LEU A 178 1.14 -1.95 -19.77
N TYR A 179 1.44 -0.65 -19.71
CA TYR A 179 0.43 0.37 -19.39
C TYR A 179 -0.63 0.47 -20.48
N GLY A 180 -0.25 0.31 -21.76
CA GLY A 180 -1.20 0.24 -22.86
C GLY A 180 -2.15 -0.95 -22.75
N GLU A 181 -1.65 -2.12 -22.35
CA GLU A 181 -2.49 -3.29 -22.09
C GLU A 181 -3.45 -3.05 -20.91
N ILE A 182 -2.95 -2.52 -19.79
CA ILE A 182 -3.77 -2.16 -18.63
C ILE A 182 -4.82 -1.13 -19.01
N GLY A 183 -4.44 -0.07 -19.72
CA GLY A 183 -5.34 0.99 -20.17
C GLY A 183 -6.51 0.45 -21.01
N ARG A 184 -6.24 -0.51 -21.92
CA ARG A 184 -7.29 -1.17 -22.70
C ARG A 184 -8.25 -1.98 -21.82
N GLN A 185 -7.75 -2.71 -20.82
CA GLN A 185 -8.61 -3.47 -19.90
C GLN A 185 -9.49 -2.55 -19.06
N LEU A 186 -8.99 -1.38 -18.67
CA LEU A 186 -9.66 -0.47 -17.75
C LEU A 186 -10.47 0.64 -18.45
N GLN A 187 -10.50 0.68 -19.78
CA GLN A 187 -11.23 1.70 -20.55
C GLN A 187 -12.72 1.72 -20.15
N GLY A 188 -13.23 2.93 -19.81
CA GLY A 188 -14.60 3.14 -19.37
C GLY A 188 -14.90 2.75 -17.92
N LEU A 189 -13.88 2.31 -17.16
CA LEU A 189 -14.01 1.93 -15.74
C LEU A 189 -13.40 2.97 -14.78
N TYR A 190 -12.86 4.06 -15.30
CA TYR A 190 -12.37 5.17 -14.48
C TYR A 190 -13.50 6.01 -13.91
N TYR A 191 -13.26 6.67 -12.78
CA TYR A 191 -14.24 7.52 -12.13
C TYR A 191 -14.84 8.60 -13.06
N LYS A 192 -13.98 9.22 -13.87
CA LYS A 192 -14.40 10.18 -14.91
C LYS A 192 -15.40 9.62 -15.94
N ASP A 193 -15.46 8.31 -16.09
CA ASP A 193 -16.34 7.59 -17.01
C ASP A 193 -17.53 6.93 -16.27
N GLY A 194 -17.70 7.21 -14.98
CA GLY A 194 -18.71 6.56 -14.12
C GLY A 194 -18.32 5.17 -13.63
N GLY A 195 -17.03 4.84 -13.70
CA GLY A 195 -16.48 3.60 -13.16
C GLY A 195 -16.02 3.72 -11.71
N PRO A 196 -15.59 2.62 -11.10
CA PRO A 196 -15.21 2.58 -9.69
C PRO A 196 -13.75 2.98 -9.43
N ILE A 197 -12.92 3.16 -10.47
CA ILE A 197 -11.48 3.42 -10.29
C ILE A 197 -11.28 4.89 -9.92
N ILE A 198 -10.91 5.11 -8.66
CA ILE A 198 -10.72 6.43 -8.07
C ILE A 198 -9.24 6.81 -7.90
N GLY A 199 -8.34 5.85 -7.96
CA GLY A 199 -6.91 6.09 -7.78
C GLY A 199 -6.04 5.08 -8.49
N CYS A 200 -4.77 5.46 -8.66
CA CYS A 200 -3.73 4.63 -9.26
C CYS A 200 -2.46 4.74 -8.44
N GLN A 201 -1.91 3.61 -8.02
CA GLN A 201 -0.57 3.57 -7.46
C GLN A 201 0.44 3.25 -8.55
N LEU A 202 1.47 4.08 -8.62
CA LEU A 202 2.63 3.90 -9.48
C LEU A 202 3.75 3.26 -8.68
N GLU A 203 4.45 2.28 -9.25
CA GLU A 203 5.58 1.61 -8.61
C GLU A 203 5.22 1.02 -7.23
N ASN A 204 6.19 0.59 -6.46
CA ASN A 204 6.01 0.26 -5.06
C ASN A 204 7.27 0.52 -4.26
N GLU A 205 7.14 1.23 -3.16
CA GLU A 205 8.23 1.59 -2.25
C GLU A 205 9.46 2.14 -2.99
N MET A 206 9.24 3.04 -3.94
CA MET A 206 10.31 3.68 -4.68
C MET A 206 11.18 4.53 -3.74
N GLN A 207 12.49 4.48 -3.91
CA GLN A 207 13.55 5.07 -3.07
C GLN A 207 13.85 4.34 -1.76
N HIS A 208 12.97 3.48 -1.27
CA HIS A 208 13.13 2.87 0.03
C HIS A 208 13.80 1.51 0.00
N SER A 209 13.28 0.61 -0.79
CA SER A 209 13.68 -0.80 -0.72
C SER A 209 13.84 -1.41 -2.11
N ALA A 210 14.49 -0.66 -2.98
CA ALA A 210 14.56 -1.09 -4.37
C ALA A 210 15.31 -2.40 -4.56
N SER A 211 16.33 -2.67 -3.76
CA SER A 211 17.23 -3.77 -4.06
C SER A 211 17.21 -4.93 -3.08
N PRO A 212 17.30 -4.79 -1.76
CA PRO A 212 17.55 -5.98 -0.93
C PRO A 212 16.40 -6.96 -0.88
N TRP A 213 15.25 -6.62 -1.43
CA TRP A 213 14.01 -7.38 -1.32
C TRP A 213 13.73 -8.31 -2.48
N GLY A 214 14.68 -8.49 -3.36
CA GLY A 214 14.58 -9.63 -4.22
C GLY A 214 13.87 -9.38 -5.52
N VAL A 215 14.41 -8.47 -6.26
CA VAL A 215 14.35 -8.59 -7.70
C VAL A 215 15.17 -9.82 -8.10
N ASN A 216 16.26 -10.10 -7.36
CA ASN A 216 17.15 -11.25 -7.62
C ASN A 216 16.89 -12.46 -6.72
N TYR A 217 17.47 -13.57 -7.13
CA TYR A 217 17.53 -14.80 -6.34
C TYR A 217 18.49 -14.64 -5.14
N PRO A 218 18.23 -15.36 -4.04
CA PRO A 218 19.20 -15.44 -2.95
C PRO A 218 20.58 -15.90 -3.44
N GLY A 219 21.59 -15.11 -3.15
CA GLY A 219 22.96 -15.38 -3.54
C GLY A 219 23.45 -14.67 -4.79
N GLU A 220 22.54 -14.07 -5.57
CA GLU A 220 22.90 -13.23 -6.69
C GLU A 220 23.27 -11.80 -6.23
N PRO A 221 24.01 -11.03 -7.05
CA PRO A 221 24.25 -9.63 -6.79
C PRO A 221 22.93 -8.85 -6.63
N LEU A 222 22.92 -7.85 -5.77
CA LEU A 222 21.76 -6.98 -5.59
C LEU A 222 21.52 -6.16 -6.86
N ASP A 223 20.26 -6.05 -7.26
CA ASP A 223 19.86 -5.12 -8.32
C ASP A 223 19.72 -3.72 -7.76
N PHE A 224 20.56 -2.82 -8.20
CA PHE A 224 20.48 -1.43 -7.82
C PHE A 224 19.67 -0.64 -8.85
N THR A 225 18.70 0.07 -8.35
CA THR A 225 17.87 0.98 -9.13
C THR A 225 18.24 2.42 -8.84
N VAL A 226 17.64 3.36 -9.55
CA VAL A 226 17.86 4.80 -9.28
C VAL A 226 17.55 5.19 -7.84
N ALA A 227 16.66 4.45 -7.16
CA ALA A 227 16.25 4.72 -5.81
C ALA A 227 17.08 4.02 -4.72
N SER A 228 17.96 3.11 -5.08
CA SER A 228 18.69 2.28 -4.11
C SER A 228 19.83 3.00 -3.40
N TYR A 229 20.33 4.04 -4.01
CA TYR A 229 21.62 4.60 -3.63
C TYR A 229 21.69 5.33 -2.30
N ASP A 230 20.61 5.91 -1.81
CA ASP A 230 20.65 6.72 -0.60
C ASP A 230 20.51 5.94 0.69
N ILE A 231 19.65 4.95 0.70
CA ILE A 231 19.26 4.21 1.90
C ILE A 231 19.92 2.86 1.94
N ASP A 232 19.80 2.10 0.85
CA ASP A 232 20.20 0.71 0.83
C ASP A 232 21.70 0.55 0.99
N TYR A 233 22.48 1.46 0.44
CA TYR A 233 23.93 1.46 0.67
C TYR A 233 24.32 1.75 2.12
N ALA A 234 23.62 2.66 2.76
CA ALA A 234 23.83 2.92 4.18
C ALA A 234 23.47 1.70 5.04
N MET A 235 22.41 1.01 4.69
CA MET A 235 21.96 -0.19 5.39
C MET A 235 22.90 -1.38 5.23
N ILE A 236 23.53 -1.54 4.09
CA ILE A 236 24.48 -2.63 3.82
C ILE A 236 25.95 -2.26 4.08
N GLY A 237 26.19 -1.05 4.58
CA GLY A 237 27.53 -0.58 4.94
C GLY A 237 28.43 -0.24 3.75
N VAL A 238 27.88 -0.08 2.55
CA VAL A 238 28.65 0.32 1.37
C VAL A 238 28.68 1.83 1.24
N SER A 239 29.87 2.41 1.11
CA SER A 239 30.03 3.84 0.79
C SER A 239 29.79 4.08 -0.68
N VAL A 240 28.90 5.00 -1.01
CA VAL A 240 28.63 5.41 -2.39
C VAL A 240 29.41 6.67 -2.67
N MET A 241 30.33 6.56 -3.60
CA MET A 241 31.19 7.67 -3.96
C MET A 241 30.56 8.59 -5.00
N ASP A 242 30.74 9.86 -4.75
CA ASP A 242 30.65 10.99 -5.71
C ASP A 242 29.37 11.08 -6.56
N LYS A 243 28.30 11.64 -5.98
CA LYS A 243 27.06 11.88 -6.73
C LYS A 243 26.80 13.36 -6.96
N LYS A 244 26.66 13.72 -8.22
CA LYS A 244 26.24 15.05 -8.66
C LYS A 244 24.73 15.26 -8.57
N VAL A 245 23.95 14.17 -8.57
CA VAL A 245 22.48 14.17 -8.52
C VAL A 245 22.03 13.26 -7.40
N THR A 246 21.09 13.71 -6.58
CA THR A 246 20.57 12.88 -5.50
C THR A 246 19.69 11.77 -6.06
N THR A 247 19.68 10.63 -5.42
CA THR A 247 18.80 9.51 -5.81
C THR A 247 17.33 9.82 -5.61
N ALA A 248 17.02 10.75 -4.70
CA ALA A 248 15.69 11.30 -4.52
C ALA A 248 15.19 11.97 -5.82
N GLU A 249 16.00 12.83 -6.42
CA GLU A 249 15.68 13.49 -7.68
C GLU A 249 15.48 12.48 -8.83
N LEU A 250 16.35 11.49 -8.90
CA LEU A 250 16.22 10.42 -9.91
C LEU A 250 14.96 9.58 -9.71
N GLY A 251 14.61 9.24 -8.46
CA GLY A 251 13.39 8.51 -8.14
C GLY A 251 12.12 9.31 -8.44
N GLU A 252 12.11 10.59 -8.12
CA GLU A 252 10.99 11.49 -8.46
C GLU A 252 10.83 11.65 -9.98
N GLU A 253 11.92 11.78 -10.71
CA GLU A 253 11.89 11.86 -12.18
C GLU A 253 11.36 10.55 -12.79
N HIS A 254 11.74 9.40 -12.23
CA HIS A 254 11.17 8.13 -12.63
C HIS A 254 9.66 8.07 -12.39
N MET A 255 9.21 8.49 -11.22
CA MET A 255 7.77 8.55 -10.90
C MET A 255 7.00 9.51 -11.81
N ARG A 256 7.56 10.69 -12.15
CA ARG A 256 6.97 11.61 -13.14
C ARG A 256 6.84 10.94 -14.51
N THR A 257 7.88 10.22 -14.92
CA THR A 257 7.90 9.49 -16.18
C THR A 257 6.83 8.41 -16.22
N LEU A 258 6.72 7.59 -15.17
CA LEU A 258 5.69 6.56 -15.07
C LEU A 258 4.28 7.16 -15.08
N LYS A 259 4.04 8.24 -14.34
CA LYS A 259 2.74 8.91 -14.32
C LYS A 259 2.34 9.42 -15.70
N ARG A 260 3.25 10.13 -16.38
CA ARG A 260 3.01 10.64 -17.73
C ARG A 260 2.68 9.49 -18.69
N MET A 261 3.46 8.41 -18.67
CA MET A 261 3.21 7.24 -19.50
C MET A 261 1.86 6.60 -19.21
N ALA A 262 1.48 6.46 -17.94
CA ALA A 262 0.17 5.95 -17.57
C ALA A 262 -0.96 6.82 -18.12
N GLN A 263 -0.82 8.15 -18.05
CA GLN A 263 -1.79 9.10 -18.59
C GLN A 263 -1.87 9.05 -20.13
N GLU A 264 -0.74 8.93 -20.81
CA GLU A 264 -0.66 8.74 -22.27
C GLU A 264 -1.40 7.48 -22.72
N GLU A 265 -1.36 6.42 -21.91
CA GLU A 265 -2.08 5.16 -22.16
C GLU A 265 -3.52 5.15 -21.61
N GLY A 266 -4.05 6.33 -21.23
CA GLY A 266 -5.44 6.51 -20.83
C GLY A 266 -5.76 6.14 -19.38
N ILE A 267 -4.78 5.88 -18.54
CA ILE A 267 -4.95 5.61 -17.11
C ILE A 267 -5.06 6.95 -16.39
N ILE A 268 -6.28 7.49 -16.31
CA ILE A 268 -6.58 8.82 -15.74
C ILE A 268 -7.54 8.66 -14.57
N THR A 269 -7.06 8.95 -13.38
CA THR A 269 -7.79 8.79 -12.12
C THR A 269 -7.82 10.08 -11.31
N PRO A 270 -8.76 10.24 -10.35
CA PRO A 270 -8.79 11.40 -9.46
C PRO A 270 -7.47 11.63 -8.72
N PHE A 271 -6.80 10.57 -8.28
CA PHE A 271 -5.50 10.71 -7.64
C PHE A 271 -4.53 9.58 -7.98
N TYR A 272 -3.24 9.89 -7.79
CA TYR A 272 -2.14 8.94 -7.86
C TYR A 272 -1.50 8.81 -6.49
N THR A 273 -0.96 7.63 -6.20
CA THR A 273 -0.26 7.37 -4.94
C THR A 273 1.17 6.90 -5.19
N ALA A 274 2.05 7.25 -4.29
CA ALA A 274 3.41 6.74 -4.22
C ALA A 274 3.60 6.07 -2.86
N THR A 275 3.80 4.75 -2.85
CA THR A 275 4.06 4.04 -1.59
C THR A 275 5.53 4.17 -1.20
N GLY A 276 5.74 4.22 0.09
CA GLY A 276 7.07 4.22 0.70
C GLY A 276 6.95 4.51 2.17
N TRP A 277 8.08 4.49 2.82
CA TRP A 277 8.22 4.98 4.17
C TRP A 277 8.42 6.50 4.10
N GLY A 278 8.98 7.14 5.09
CA GLY A 278 9.21 8.59 5.05
C GLY A 278 10.03 9.11 3.86
N ASN A 279 10.63 8.21 3.10
CA ASN A 279 11.47 8.52 1.93
C ASN A 279 10.80 8.21 0.58
N ALA A 280 9.48 8.12 0.53
CA ALA A 280 8.76 7.89 -0.72
C ALA A 280 9.06 8.97 -1.76
N ALA A 281 9.22 8.56 -3.02
CA ALA A 281 9.35 9.49 -4.15
C ALA A 281 8.00 10.11 -4.47
N VAL A 282 7.80 11.35 -4.09
CA VAL A 282 6.56 12.10 -4.26
C VAL A 282 6.69 13.12 -5.38
N ILE A 283 5.75 13.12 -6.30
CA ILE A 283 5.76 13.99 -7.46
C ILE A 283 5.03 15.31 -7.14
N ASP A 284 5.71 16.40 -7.02
CA ASP A 284 5.27 17.80 -7.13
C ASP A 284 3.77 18.10 -6.84
N ASN A 285 3.24 17.68 -5.71
CA ASN A 285 1.81 17.78 -5.38
C ASN A 285 0.86 17.01 -6.32
N GLU A 286 1.38 16.07 -7.08
CA GLU A 286 0.61 15.25 -8.04
C GLU A 286 0.53 13.78 -7.65
N ALA A 287 1.07 13.39 -6.49
CA ALA A 287 0.93 12.08 -5.90
C ALA A 287 0.78 12.20 -4.38
N ILE A 288 -0.01 11.32 -3.79
CA ILE A 288 -0.16 11.21 -2.34
C ILE A 288 0.87 10.20 -1.84
N PRO A 289 1.75 10.57 -0.90
CA PRO A 289 2.60 9.61 -0.22
C PRO A 289 1.73 8.71 0.67
N VAL A 290 1.90 7.40 0.54
CA VAL A 290 1.25 6.42 1.39
C VAL A 290 2.29 5.56 2.08
N THR A 291 2.09 5.31 3.36
CA THR A 291 3.04 4.60 4.22
C THR A 291 2.62 3.16 4.44
N SER A 292 3.51 2.40 5.06
CA SER A 292 3.26 1.04 5.50
C SER A 292 3.46 0.92 7.00
N ALA A 293 2.85 -0.08 7.62
CA ALA A 293 3.00 -0.39 9.03
C ALA A 293 2.89 -1.90 9.25
N TYR A 294 3.78 -2.48 10.01
CA TYR A 294 3.81 -3.92 10.30
C TYR A 294 4.00 -4.18 11.77
N THR A 295 3.34 -5.17 12.29
CA THR A 295 3.45 -5.56 13.71
C THR A 295 4.75 -6.31 14.01
N TYR A 296 5.25 -7.07 13.04
CA TYR A 296 6.47 -7.87 13.14
C TYR A 296 7.34 -7.72 11.90
N PRO A 297 8.66 -7.58 12.07
CA PRO A 297 9.58 -7.63 10.93
C PRO A 297 9.63 -9.08 10.42
N PHE A 298 9.15 -9.30 9.21
CA PHE A 298 9.15 -10.65 8.62
C PHE A 298 10.54 -11.11 8.15
N TRP A 299 11.50 -10.22 8.09
CA TRP A 299 12.90 -10.48 7.74
C TRP A 299 13.78 -10.84 8.93
N GLU A 300 13.29 -10.65 10.15
CA GLU A 300 13.99 -10.99 11.39
C GLU A 300 13.27 -12.09 12.20
N GLU A 301 13.78 -12.41 13.37
CA GLU A 301 13.06 -13.21 14.35
C GLU A 301 11.73 -12.53 14.73
N PRO A 302 10.64 -13.29 14.90
CA PRO A 302 9.33 -12.73 15.28
C PRO A 302 9.40 -12.06 16.65
N ARG A 303 9.55 -10.75 16.65
CA ARG A 303 9.53 -9.93 17.87
C ARG A 303 8.90 -8.59 17.55
N MET A 304 8.32 -7.95 18.54
CA MET A 304 7.92 -6.57 18.40
C MET A 304 9.15 -5.71 18.14
N SER A 305 9.12 -4.97 17.03
CA SER A 305 10.14 -4.01 16.68
C SER A 305 9.55 -2.61 16.74
N PRO A 306 10.25 -1.62 17.33
CA PRO A 306 9.82 -0.23 17.25
C PRO A 306 9.75 0.27 15.81
N PHE A 307 10.51 -0.32 14.91
CA PHE A 307 10.48 -0.07 13.49
C PHE A 307 9.15 -0.46 12.83
N CYS A 308 8.57 -1.60 13.24
CA CYS A 308 7.33 -2.11 12.66
C CYS A 308 6.06 -1.49 13.25
N MET A 309 6.19 -0.67 14.28
CA MET A 309 5.06 0.07 14.84
C MET A 309 4.93 1.41 14.11
N PHE A 310 3.74 1.66 13.57
CA PHE A 310 3.47 2.94 12.92
C PHE A 310 3.76 4.11 13.86
N LYS A 311 4.43 5.12 13.34
CA LYS A 311 4.70 6.39 14.03
C LYS A 311 4.09 7.55 13.25
N ASP A 312 3.78 8.62 13.94
CA ASP A 312 3.35 9.85 13.28
C ASP A 312 4.53 10.46 12.50
N ILE A 313 4.52 10.29 11.18
CA ILE A 313 5.59 10.77 10.29
C ILE A 313 5.70 12.28 10.24
N HIS A 314 4.68 13.03 10.67
CA HIS A 314 4.74 14.48 10.79
C HIS A 314 5.67 14.95 11.93
N ARG A 315 5.97 14.07 12.87
CA ARG A 315 6.78 14.38 14.06
C ARG A 315 7.99 13.50 14.23
N VAL A 316 7.83 12.23 13.96
CA VAL A 316 8.86 11.22 14.19
C VAL A 316 8.99 10.38 12.93
N PRO A 317 10.09 10.52 12.18
CA PRO A 317 10.36 9.66 11.05
C PRO A 317 10.26 8.20 11.49
N ASP A 318 9.59 7.40 10.70
CA ASP A 318 9.40 6.00 11.03
C ASP A 318 10.69 5.21 10.79
N TYR A 319 11.14 5.19 9.58
CA TYR A 319 12.27 4.37 9.13
C TYR A 319 13.39 5.21 8.52
N ALA A 320 13.06 6.17 7.68
CA ALA A 320 13.98 7.06 7.02
C ALA A 320 13.52 8.51 7.20
N PRO A 321 14.42 9.49 7.00
CA PRO A 321 14.03 10.89 6.98
C PRO A 321 12.92 11.16 5.97
N VAL A 322 11.90 11.90 6.39
CA VAL A 322 10.84 12.36 5.49
C VAL A 322 11.44 13.38 4.52
N ARG A 323 11.26 13.14 3.22
CA ARG A 323 11.83 13.97 2.14
C ARG A 323 10.82 14.90 1.49
N TYR A 324 9.57 14.85 1.90
CA TYR A 324 8.51 15.75 1.47
C TYR A 324 7.96 16.52 2.67
N ASP A 325 7.32 17.65 2.43
CA ASP A 325 6.64 18.38 3.51
C ASP A 325 5.37 17.64 3.92
N ALA A 326 5.49 16.84 4.99
CA ALA A 326 4.40 15.99 5.48
C ALA A 326 3.13 16.77 5.85
N GLU A 327 3.24 18.04 6.23
CA GLU A 327 2.08 18.89 6.55
C GLU A 327 1.23 19.25 5.32
N ARG A 328 1.77 19.01 4.13
CA ARG A 328 1.08 19.27 2.86
C ARG A 328 0.31 18.06 2.32
N PHE A 329 0.40 16.91 2.96
CA PHE A 329 -0.23 15.66 2.50
C PHE A 329 -1.03 15.01 3.62
N PRO A 330 -2.11 14.27 3.28
CA PRO A 330 -2.80 13.44 4.25
C PRO A 330 -1.93 12.27 4.70
N SER A 331 -2.07 11.85 5.94
CA SER A 331 -1.39 10.69 6.48
C SER A 331 -2.20 9.42 6.18
N PHE A 332 -1.86 8.72 5.12
CA PHE A 332 -2.50 7.46 4.72
C PHE A 332 -1.54 6.29 4.89
N CYS A 333 -2.01 5.24 5.56
CA CYS A 333 -1.32 3.96 5.65
C CYS A 333 -1.98 2.97 4.68
N ALA A 334 -1.34 2.71 3.55
CA ALA A 334 -1.87 1.82 2.52
C ALA A 334 -1.61 0.34 2.82
N GLU A 335 -0.54 0.05 3.53
CA GLU A 335 -0.12 -1.32 3.84
C GLU A 335 0.02 -1.51 5.34
N MET A 336 -1.11 -1.64 6.03
CA MET A 336 -1.12 -2.07 7.42
C MET A 336 -1.08 -3.59 7.46
N GLY A 337 0.09 -4.15 7.78
CA GLY A 337 0.35 -5.58 7.80
C GLY A 337 -0.47 -6.31 8.86
N ALA A 338 -1.65 -6.76 8.48
CA ALA A 338 -2.58 -7.51 9.32
C ALA A 338 -2.14 -8.97 9.54
N GLY A 339 -1.14 -9.41 8.83
CA GLY A 339 -0.51 -10.72 8.94
C GLY A 339 0.99 -10.62 8.69
N ILE A 340 1.59 -11.73 8.34
CA ILE A 340 3.01 -11.79 8.00
C ILE A 340 3.25 -12.80 6.89
N GLN A 341 4.20 -12.50 6.03
CA GLN A 341 4.56 -13.35 4.92
C GLN A 341 5.15 -14.69 5.39
N MET A 342 4.66 -15.78 4.82
CA MET A 342 5.25 -17.11 4.95
C MET A 342 6.34 -17.29 3.91
N ILE A 343 7.56 -17.53 4.35
CA ILE A 343 8.71 -17.80 3.50
C ILE A 343 9.34 -19.13 3.86
N TYR A 344 10.22 -19.68 3.02
CA TYR A 344 10.85 -20.97 3.27
C TYR A 344 11.60 -21.03 4.60
N ARG A 345 12.29 -19.96 4.97
CA ARG A 345 13.09 -19.88 6.19
C ARG A 345 12.25 -19.62 7.43
N ARG A 346 11.02 -19.14 7.26
CA ARG A 346 10.24 -18.64 8.38
C ARG A 346 8.74 -18.86 8.17
N ARG A 347 8.11 -19.42 9.19
CA ARG A 347 6.66 -19.71 9.26
C ARG A 347 6.07 -19.03 10.50
N PRO A 348 6.11 -17.70 10.61
CA PRO A 348 5.64 -17.02 11.80
C PRO A 348 4.13 -17.13 11.94
N ILE A 349 3.69 -17.15 13.19
CA ILE A 349 2.27 -17.07 13.52
C ILE A 349 2.02 -15.71 14.15
N VAL A 350 1.11 -14.94 13.55
CA VAL A 350 0.69 -13.64 14.05
C VAL A 350 -0.73 -13.75 14.57
N THR A 351 -0.98 -13.24 15.78
CA THR A 351 -2.30 -13.26 16.37
C THR A 351 -3.20 -12.19 15.76
N ALA A 352 -4.51 -12.43 15.67
CA ALA A 352 -5.47 -11.42 15.21
C ALA A 352 -5.44 -10.12 16.05
N ARG A 353 -5.08 -10.22 17.34
CA ARG A 353 -4.90 -9.06 18.21
C ARG A 353 -3.79 -8.12 17.78
N ALA A 354 -2.78 -8.62 17.07
CA ALA A 354 -1.70 -7.80 16.54
C ALA A 354 -2.22 -6.81 15.49
N ALA A 355 -3.09 -7.24 14.59
CA ALA A 355 -3.74 -6.37 13.61
C ALA A 355 -4.58 -5.27 14.29
N GLN A 356 -5.35 -5.64 15.32
CA GLN A 356 -6.14 -4.68 16.09
C GLN A 356 -5.26 -3.63 16.80
N ALA A 357 -4.19 -4.07 17.44
CA ALA A 357 -3.26 -3.17 18.11
C ALA A 357 -2.59 -2.20 17.13
N LEU A 358 -2.19 -2.69 15.97
CA LEU A 358 -1.59 -1.89 14.91
C LEU A 358 -2.58 -0.87 14.35
N MET A 359 -3.82 -1.27 14.12
CA MET A 359 -4.89 -0.37 13.67
C MET A 359 -5.12 0.79 14.65
N ILE A 360 -5.27 0.48 15.95
CA ILE A 360 -5.45 1.49 16.99
C ILE A 360 -4.24 2.43 17.04
N ARG A 361 -3.03 1.88 16.93
CA ARG A 361 -1.80 2.67 16.90
C ARG A 361 -1.75 3.60 15.70
N THR A 362 -2.08 3.11 14.52
CA THR A 362 -2.07 3.87 13.27
C THR A 362 -3.06 5.04 13.34
N LEU A 363 -4.30 4.79 13.73
CA LEU A 363 -5.31 5.83 13.90
C LEU A 363 -4.94 6.82 15.03
N GLY A 364 -4.47 6.32 16.15
CA GLY A 364 -4.06 7.15 17.29
C GLY A 364 -2.80 7.99 17.01
N SER A 365 -2.05 7.67 15.98
CA SER A 365 -0.92 8.47 15.49
C SER A 365 -1.33 9.52 14.44
N GLY A 366 -2.63 9.64 14.12
CA GLY A 366 -3.15 10.67 13.22
C GLY A 366 -3.34 10.24 11.78
N SER A 367 -3.26 8.94 11.46
CA SER A 367 -3.56 8.46 10.12
C SER A 367 -5.04 8.65 9.77
N ASN A 368 -5.31 9.24 8.63
CA ASN A 368 -6.66 9.51 8.10
C ASN A 368 -7.07 8.52 7.01
N GLY A 369 -6.32 7.47 6.81
CA GLY A 369 -6.64 6.34 5.93
C GLY A 369 -5.88 5.11 6.39
N ILE A 370 -6.53 3.97 6.39
CA ILE A 370 -5.96 2.68 6.78
C ILE A 370 -6.19 1.66 5.69
N GLY A 371 -5.18 0.86 5.40
CA GLY A 371 -5.24 -0.21 4.40
C GLY A 371 -4.78 -1.53 4.97
N TYR A 372 -5.67 -2.49 5.05
CA TYR A 372 -5.32 -3.85 5.46
C TYR A 372 -4.56 -4.55 4.33
N TYR A 373 -3.30 -4.82 4.57
CA TYR A 373 -2.44 -5.54 3.64
C TYR A 373 -2.06 -6.91 4.23
N MET A 374 -2.57 -8.02 3.73
CA MET A 374 -3.62 -8.08 2.72
C MET A 374 -4.93 -8.47 3.40
N TYR A 375 -6.04 -7.99 2.88
CA TYR A 375 -7.36 -8.50 3.25
C TYR A 375 -7.60 -9.87 2.59
N HIS A 376 -7.36 -9.95 1.27
CA HIS A 376 -7.37 -11.19 0.49
C HIS A 376 -6.07 -11.35 -0.31
N GLY A 377 -5.21 -12.28 0.11
CA GLY A 377 -4.02 -12.67 -0.62
C GLY A 377 -4.26 -13.91 -1.49
N GLY A 378 -4.34 -15.05 -0.87
CA GLY A 378 -4.46 -16.34 -1.57
C GLY A 378 -3.11 -16.91 -1.99
N SER A 379 -3.12 -17.72 -3.03
CA SER A 379 -1.93 -18.42 -3.53
C SER A 379 -1.47 -17.83 -4.85
N THR A 380 -0.16 -17.59 -4.97
CA THR A 380 0.43 -17.24 -6.27
C THR A 380 0.19 -18.40 -7.26
N PRO A 381 -0.45 -18.16 -8.40
CA PRO A 381 -0.71 -19.21 -9.38
C PRO A 381 0.60 -19.75 -9.97
N LEU A 382 0.59 -21.01 -10.34
CA LEU A 382 1.65 -21.59 -11.15
C LEU A 382 1.62 -20.98 -12.56
N ARG A 383 2.73 -21.00 -13.26
CA ARG A 383 2.80 -20.64 -14.67
C ARG A 383 1.90 -21.56 -15.50
N GLN A 384 1.38 -21.02 -16.61
CA GLN A 384 0.46 -21.78 -17.47
C GLN A 384 1.13 -22.96 -18.18
N ASP A 385 2.45 -22.89 -18.33
CA ASP A 385 3.27 -23.89 -19.03
C ASP A 385 3.86 -24.98 -18.12
N LYS A 386 3.42 -25.06 -16.84
CA LYS A 386 3.93 -26.02 -15.85
C LYS A 386 2.83 -26.78 -15.15
#